data_9179703d2e49d3f1c11eb8332560ba30
#
_entry.id   9179703d2e49d3f1c11eb8332560ba30
#
_cell.length_a   1.000
_cell.length_b   1.000
_cell.length_c   1.000
_cell.angle_alpha   90.00
_cell.angle_beta   90.00
_cell.angle_gamma   90.00
#
_symmetry.space_group_name_H-M   'P 1'
#
loop_
_entity.id
_entity.type
_entity.pdbx_description
1 polymer ?
#
loop_
_entity_poly.entity_id
_entity_poly.type
_entity_poly.pdbx_seq_one_letter_code
_entity_poly.pdbx_strand_id
1 'polypeptide(L)'
;MTASTWKAVRSADRAQGFLEALSLSPRWIAELERSALAEEAYHTTVIEGSRVTLEQARRIATGDPTDDVDPDSRREVVNVIEAATLLREHLEAGLPFTQAVIREAHRRLVEGVRGGAAAPGAYRRMQNAVVDHATGEVVYTPPPAYAVPGRMADLVDWLESLGRDQHPVVTAALAHYELAAIHPFLDGNGRTARLISTACLVRGGYGFTRLISVSAHHDRDRSAYYGALRSADRAGDLTAWVEYVATGIADLASELTSHGIDALWLDGLVLDHGLSDRQRIAIATVRGKGGLTIRDYQALFPETPRRTLQHELSQLVRAGLVVAEGAGPSARYRAGPELRAHTAS
;
A
#
# COMPACT_ATOMS: atom_id res chain seq x y z
N MET A 1 16.46 -20.76 -0.33
CA MET A 1 15.01 -20.50 -0.11
C MET A 1 14.35 -21.73 0.47
N THR A 2 13.50 -21.57 1.49
CA THR A 2 12.78 -22.67 2.17
C THR A 2 11.56 -23.11 1.36
N ALA A 3 10.95 -24.25 1.74
CA ALA A 3 9.67 -24.69 1.17
C ALA A 3 8.54 -23.68 1.47
N SER A 4 8.59 -23.03 2.64
CA SER A 4 7.65 -21.97 3.03
C SER A 4 7.78 -20.75 2.13
N THR A 5 9.00 -20.27 1.88
CA THR A 5 9.27 -19.16 0.95
C THR A 5 8.68 -19.45 -0.44
N TRP A 6 8.91 -20.65 -0.99
CA TRP A 6 8.38 -21.06 -2.29
C TRP A 6 6.84 -21.15 -2.30
N LYS A 7 6.24 -21.58 -1.18
CA LYS A 7 4.78 -21.58 -1.05
C LYS A 7 4.22 -20.17 -1.11
N ALA A 8 4.83 -19.22 -0.39
CA ALA A 8 4.42 -17.82 -0.38
C ALA A 8 4.58 -17.17 -1.77
N VAL A 9 5.74 -17.36 -2.42
CA VAL A 9 6.00 -16.87 -3.78
C VAL A 9 4.93 -17.39 -4.76
N ARG A 10 4.67 -18.70 -4.78
CA ARG A 10 3.62 -19.28 -5.65
C ARG A 10 2.22 -18.77 -5.34
N SER A 11 1.94 -18.40 -4.08
CA SER A 11 0.66 -17.78 -3.72
C SER A 11 0.53 -16.38 -4.33
N ALA A 12 1.59 -15.58 -4.24
CA ALA A 12 1.64 -14.26 -4.87
C ALA A 12 1.55 -14.34 -6.40
N ASP A 13 2.23 -15.31 -7.04
CA ASP A 13 2.14 -15.54 -8.49
C ASP A 13 0.71 -15.87 -8.95
N ARG A 14 0.02 -16.75 -8.21
CA ARG A 14 -1.38 -17.08 -8.54
C ARG A 14 -2.29 -15.87 -8.40
N ALA A 15 -2.10 -15.05 -7.37
CA ALA A 15 -2.88 -13.84 -7.18
C ALA A 15 -2.60 -12.81 -8.30
N GLN A 16 -1.33 -12.64 -8.72
CA GLN A 16 -0.97 -11.81 -9.85
C GLN A 16 -1.70 -12.26 -11.12
N GLY A 17 -1.59 -13.55 -11.49
CA GLY A 17 -2.26 -14.08 -12.67
C GLY A 17 -3.79 -13.97 -12.60
N PHE A 18 -4.39 -14.17 -11.43
CA PHE A 18 -5.81 -13.96 -11.22
C PHE A 18 -6.20 -12.48 -11.43
N LEU A 19 -5.50 -11.55 -10.80
CA LEU A 19 -5.80 -10.12 -10.89
C LEU A 19 -5.58 -9.56 -12.30
N GLU A 20 -4.60 -10.06 -13.06
CA GLU A 20 -4.41 -9.73 -14.47
C GLU A 20 -5.56 -10.21 -15.36
N ALA A 21 -6.14 -11.36 -15.03
CA ALA A 21 -7.28 -11.91 -15.77
C ALA A 21 -8.61 -11.19 -15.45
N LEU A 22 -8.67 -10.42 -14.34
CA LEU A 22 -9.87 -9.67 -13.97
C LEU A 22 -10.06 -8.45 -14.89
N SER A 23 -11.21 -8.38 -15.53
CA SER A 23 -11.64 -7.20 -16.29
C SER A 23 -12.20 -6.12 -15.35
N LEU A 24 -11.34 -5.56 -14.49
CA LEU A 24 -11.72 -4.49 -13.58
C LEU A 24 -11.96 -3.18 -14.35
N SER A 25 -12.96 -2.40 -13.96
CA SER A 25 -13.20 -1.12 -14.61
C SER A 25 -12.02 -0.15 -14.36
N PRO A 26 -11.61 0.66 -15.37
CA PRO A 26 -10.52 1.64 -15.21
C PRO A 26 -10.76 2.62 -14.04
N ARG A 27 -12.01 2.98 -13.79
CA ARG A 27 -12.40 3.84 -12.67
C ARG A 27 -12.10 3.19 -11.32
N TRP A 28 -12.40 1.90 -11.19
CA TRP A 28 -12.15 1.16 -9.95
C TRP A 28 -10.65 0.96 -9.70
N ILE A 29 -9.89 0.62 -10.75
CA ILE A 29 -8.42 0.55 -10.67
C ILE A 29 -7.85 1.87 -10.19
N ALA A 30 -8.25 3.00 -10.78
CA ALA A 30 -7.75 4.33 -10.40
C ALA A 30 -8.13 4.71 -8.95
N GLU A 31 -9.28 4.24 -8.44
CA GLU A 31 -9.67 4.46 -7.05
C GLU A 31 -8.85 3.61 -6.08
N LEU A 32 -8.60 2.35 -6.41
CA LEU A 32 -7.71 1.48 -5.64
C LEU A 32 -6.27 2.01 -5.61
N GLU A 33 -5.74 2.44 -6.75
CA GLU A 33 -4.39 3.03 -6.81
C GLU A 33 -4.26 4.27 -5.92
N ARG A 34 -5.27 5.15 -5.91
CA ARG A 34 -5.28 6.33 -5.02
C ARG A 34 -5.34 5.93 -3.55
N SER A 35 -6.21 4.97 -3.20
CA SER A 35 -6.31 4.46 -1.82
C SER A 35 -5.01 3.81 -1.37
N ALA A 36 -4.44 2.96 -2.21
CA ALA A 36 -3.18 2.27 -1.93
C ALA A 36 -2.01 3.26 -1.74
N LEU A 37 -1.97 4.31 -2.54
CA LEU A 37 -0.94 5.35 -2.43
C LEU A 37 -1.07 6.14 -1.12
N ALA A 38 -2.30 6.48 -0.71
CA ALA A 38 -2.56 7.14 0.58
C ALA A 38 -2.19 6.22 1.76
N GLU A 39 -2.52 4.94 1.68
CA GLU A 39 -2.17 3.93 2.68
C GLU A 39 -0.66 3.70 2.75
N GLU A 40 0.03 3.63 1.60
CA GLU A 40 1.50 3.52 1.56
C GLU A 40 2.16 4.72 2.23
N ALA A 41 1.69 5.94 1.92
CA ALA A 41 2.18 7.16 2.53
C ALA A 41 1.92 7.18 4.05
N TYR A 42 0.74 6.74 4.49
CA TYR A 42 0.42 6.60 5.91
C TYR A 42 1.35 5.60 6.61
N HIS A 43 1.36 4.35 6.16
CA HIS A 43 2.09 3.30 6.85
C HIS A 43 3.59 3.55 6.87
N THR A 44 4.18 3.99 5.75
CA THR A 44 5.62 4.24 5.68
C THR A 44 6.07 5.41 6.53
N THR A 45 5.23 6.45 6.73
CA THR A 45 5.55 7.58 7.61
C THR A 45 5.33 7.26 9.08
N VAL A 46 4.29 6.51 9.41
CA VAL A 46 3.97 6.09 10.78
C VAL A 46 5.03 5.10 11.32
N ILE A 47 5.60 4.23 10.48
CA ILE A 47 6.78 3.41 10.85
C ILE A 47 7.94 4.29 11.33
N GLU A 48 8.14 5.46 10.73
CA GLU A 48 9.19 6.42 11.08
C GLU A 48 8.77 7.42 12.19
N GLY A 49 7.59 7.21 12.79
CA GLY A 49 7.13 7.97 13.95
C GLY A 49 6.24 9.19 13.64
N SER A 50 5.75 9.35 12.42
CA SER A 50 4.71 10.33 12.09
C SER A 50 3.43 10.06 12.88
N ARG A 51 2.68 11.12 13.21
CA ARG A 51 1.43 11.04 13.98
C ARG A 51 0.18 11.19 13.13
N VAL A 52 0.33 11.20 11.81
CA VAL A 52 -0.81 11.28 10.87
C VAL A 52 -1.72 10.08 11.07
N THR A 53 -3.03 10.28 10.91
CA THR A 53 -4.00 9.18 10.84
C THR A 53 -4.23 8.75 9.40
N LEU A 54 -4.74 7.54 9.18
CA LEU A 54 -5.07 7.06 7.83
C LEU A 54 -6.10 7.96 7.13
N GLU A 55 -7.11 8.44 7.87
CA GLU A 55 -8.10 9.37 7.34
C GLU A 55 -7.47 10.69 6.90
N GLN A 56 -6.55 11.23 7.69
CA GLN A 56 -5.80 12.44 7.32
C GLN A 56 -4.93 12.20 6.07
N ALA A 57 -4.24 11.06 5.99
CA ALA A 57 -3.44 10.71 4.80
C ALA A 57 -4.31 10.59 3.54
N ARG A 58 -5.51 10.03 3.63
CA ARG A 58 -6.47 9.97 2.52
C ARG A 58 -6.93 11.36 2.09
N ARG A 59 -7.26 12.25 3.02
CA ARG A 59 -7.62 13.64 2.69
C ARG A 59 -6.46 14.40 2.04
N ILE A 60 -5.23 14.20 2.50
CA ILE A 60 -4.04 14.77 1.87
C ILE A 60 -3.90 14.28 0.42
N ALA A 61 -4.09 12.99 0.18
CA ALA A 61 -3.96 12.38 -1.14
C ALA A 61 -5.04 12.84 -2.13
N THR A 62 -6.23 13.24 -1.63
CA THR A 62 -7.33 13.79 -2.45
C THR A 62 -7.27 15.31 -2.60
N GLY A 63 -6.37 15.99 -1.86
CA GLY A 63 -6.28 17.46 -1.87
C GLY A 63 -7.33 18.15 -1.02
N ASP A 64 -8.02 17.42 -0.15
CA ASP A 64 -9.03 17.97 0.76
C ASP A 64 -8.38 18.83 1.87
N PRO A 65 -9.16 19.73 2.51
CA PRO A 65 -8.65 20.56 3.61
C PRO A 65 -8.07 19.73 4.76
N THR A 66 -6.89 20.12 5.25
CA THR A 66 -6.13 19.40 6.28
C THR A 66 -5.56 20.33 7.35
N ASP A 67 -6.30 21.38 7.72
CA ASP A 67 -5.89 22.38 8.72
C ASP A 67 -5.71 21.77 10.12
N ASP A 68 -6.28 20.59 10.35
CA ASP A 68 -6.16 19.78 11.57
C ASP A 68 -4.93 18.86 11.60
N VAL A 69 -4.10 18.89 10.55
CA VAL A 69 -2.91 18.05 10.44
C VAL A 69 -1.66 18.87 10.73
N ASP A 70 -0.78 18.31 11.56
CA ASP A 70 0.54 18.90 11.79
C ASP A 70 1.30 19.12 10.46
N PRO A 71 1.88 20.33 10.22
CA PRO A 71 2.50 20.65 8.94
C PRO A 71 3.62 19.71 8.50
N ASP A 72 4.45 19.23 9.44
CA ASP A 72 5.53 18.29 9.13
C ASP A 72 4.98 16.92 8.74
N SER A 73 4.00 16.41 9.50
CA SER A 73 3.32 15.15 9.19
C SER A 73 2.60 15.22 7.84
N ARG A 74 1.94 16.34 7.54
CA ARG A 74 1.32 16.57 6.23
C ARG A 74 2.36 16.56 5.11
N ARG A 75 3.49 17.27 5.30
CA ARG A 75 4.57 17.31 4.32
C ARG A 75 5.18 15.93 4.10
N GLU A 76 5.39 15.13 5.15
CA GLU A 76 5.89 13.75 5.02
C GLU A 76 5.00 12.89 4.12
N VAL A 77 3.68 12.97 4.28
CA VAL A 77 2.72 12.23 3.43
C VAL A 77 2.79 12.69 1.97
N VAL A 78 2.78 14.02 1.73
CA VAL A 78 2.92 14.59 0.37
C VAL A 78 4.22 14.12 -0.27
N ASN A 79 5.32 14.18 0.46
CA ASN A 79 6.64 13.78 -0.03
C ASN A 79 6.69 12.30 -0.45
N VAL A 80 6.04 11.39 0.30
CA VAL A 80 5.94 9.98 -0.09
C VAL A 80 5.13 9.82 -1.38
N ILE A 81 4.01 10.52 -1.50
CA ILE A 81 3.18 10.50 -2.71
C ILE A 81 3.97 10.99 -3.93
N GLU A 82 4.69 12.09 -3.80
CA GLU A 82 5.53 12.66 -4.88
C GLU A 82 6.67 11.72 -5.27
N ALA A 83 7.35 11.10 -4.29
CA ALA A 83 8.44 10.17 -4.56
C ALA A 83 7.94 8.87 -5.20
N ALA A 84 6.79 8.34 -4.77
CA ALA A 84 6.16 7.16 -5.37
C ALA A 84 5.70 7.45 -6.81
N THR A 85 5.13 8.62 -7.06
CA THR A 85 4.71 9.07 -8.39
C THR A 85 5.91 9.18 -9.33
N LEU A 86 7.01 9.81 -8.88
CA LEU A 86 8.27 9.87 -9.64
C LEU A 86 8.74 8.48 -10.08
N LEU A 87 8.81 7.53 -9.14
CA LEU A 87 9.29 6.18 -9.47
C LEU A 87 8.34 5.45 -10.41
N ARG A 88 7.03 5.62 -10.25
CA ARG A 88 6.05 5.06 -11.17
C ARG A 88 6.25 5.59 -12.59
N GLU A 89 6.31 6.90 -12.78
CA GLU A 89 6.53 7.54 -14.08
C GLU A 89 7.86 7.08 -14.71
N HIS A 90 8.91 6.97 -13.91
CA HIS A 90 10.21 6.47 -14.34
C HIS A 90 10.14 5.03 -14.87
N LEU A 91 9.43 4.14 -14.18
CA LEU A 91 9.23 2.75 -14.58
C LEU A 91 8.32 2.61 -15.81
N GLU A 92 7.26 3.41 -15.89
CA GLU A 92 6.34 3.44 -17.04
C GLU A 92 7.04 3.92 -18.31
N ALA A 93 8.04 4.79 -18.16
CA ALA A 93 8.92 5.20 -19.27
C ALA A 93 9.95 4.12 -19.66
N GLY A 94 9.98 2.96 -18.99
CA GLY A 94 10.92 1.88 -19.23
C GLY A 94 12.38 2.21 -18.87
N LEU A 95 12.59 3.24 -18.03
CA LEU A 95 13.93 3.70 -17.68
C LEU A 95 14.59 2.78 -16.62
N PRO A 96 15.93 2.60 -16.69
CA PRO A 96 16.66 1.76 -15.75
C PRO A 96 16.75 2.41 -14.35
N PHE A 97 16.90 1.59 -13.30
CA PHE A 97 17.33 2.11 -12.02
C PHE A 97 18.74 2.71 -12.13
N THR A 98 18.91 3.87 -11.56
CA THR A 98 20.19 4.56 -11.46
C THR A 98 20.36 5.14 -10.06
N GLN A 99 21.60 5.38 -9.64
CA GLN A 99 21.81 6.12 -8.40
C GLN A 99 21.11 7.49 -8.43
N ALA A 100 21.01 8.12 -9.60
CA ALA A 100 20.34 9.42 -9.75
C ALA A 100 18.85 9.35 -9.40
N VAL A 101 18.10 8.35 -9.90
CA VAL A 101 16.67 8.23 -9.59
C VAL A 101 16.43 7.85 -8.12
N ILE A 102 17.28 7.01 -7.53
CA ILE A 102 17.18 6.67 -6.10
C ILE A 102 17.44 7.92 -5.23
N ARG A 103 18.44 8.72 -5.58
CA ARG A 103 18.74 9.98 -4.88
C ARG A 103 17.66 11.03 -5.07
N GLU A 104 17.04 11.10 -6.25
CA GLU A 104 15.92 12.01 -6.50
C GLU A 104 14.67 11.58 -5.73
N ALA A 105 14.36 10.28 -5.68
CA ALA A 105 13.28 9.76 -4.83
C ALA A 105 13.52 10.10 -3.35
N HIS A 106 14.73 9.85 -2.84
CA HIS A 106 15.10 10.25 -1.49
C HIS A 106 14.99 11.77 -1.27
N ARG A 107 15.44 12.60 -2.24
CA ARG A 107 15.34 14.07 -2.14
C ARG A 107 13.88 14.46 -1.88
N ARG A 108 12.94 13.94 -2.66
CA ARG A 108 11.51 14.21 -2.47
C ARG A 108 11.00 13.73 -1.13
N LEU A 109 11.41 12.54 -0.68
CA LEU A 109 10.97 11.97 0.60
C LEU A 109 11.29 12.85 1.82
N VAL A 110 12.41 13.56 1.79
CA VAL A 110 12.90 14.31 2.98
C VAL A 110 12.88 15.83 2.79
N GLU A 111 12.41 16.34 1.66
CA GLU A 111 12.42 17.78 1.37
C GLU A 111 11.47 18.55 2.28
N GLY A 112 11.99 19.54 2.99
CA GLY A 112 11.20 20.44 3.83
C GLY A 112 10.63 19.82 5.10
N VAL A 113 11.09 18.64 5.50
CA VAL A 113 10.71 18.00 6.77
C VAL A 113 11.89 17.90 7.74
N ARG A 114 11.59 17.86 9.05
CA ARG A 114 12.58 17.68 10.13
C ARG A 114 13.80 18.62 10.02
N GLY A 115 13.54 19.88 9.64
CA GLY A 115 14.53 20.95 9.67
C GLY A 115 15.57 20.95 8.56
N GLY A 116 15.38 20.22 7.45
CA GLY A 116 16.25 20.28 6.28
C GLY A 116 17.68 19.75 6.49
N ALA A 117 17.98 19.21 7.69
CA ALA A 117 19.31 18.66 8.03
C ALA A 117 19.61 17.33 7.31
N ALA A 118 18.61 16.74 6.65
CA ALA A 118 18.70 15.42 6.03
C ALA A 118 19.49 15.39 4.69
N ALA A 119 20.07 16.51 4.24
CA ALA A 119 20.80 16.63 2.97
C ALA A 119 20.08 15.92 1.80
N PRO A 120 18.90 16.44 1.34
CA PRO A 120 18.04 15.77 0.36
C PRO A 120 18.80 15.30 -0.88
N GLY A 121 18.70 14.02 -1.20
CA GLY A 121 19.35 13.41 -2.37
C GLY A 121 20.88 13.25 -2.27
N ALA A 122 21.51 13.63 -1.17
CA ALA A 122 22.94 13.49 -0.99
C ALA A 122 23.30 12.30 -0.11
N TYR A 123 24.28 11.50 -0.54
CA TYR A 123 24.83 10.46 0.34
C TYR A 123 25.53 11.08 1.53
N ARG A 124 25.43 10.42 2.68
CA ARG A 124 26.10 10.84 3.91
C ARG A 124 27.61 10.87 3.74
N ARG A 125 28.23 11.85 4.37
CA ARG A 125 29.69 12.02 4.42
C ARG A 125 30.28 11.71 5.79
N MET A 126 29.39 11.43 6.76
CA MET A 126 29.75 11.09 8.14
C MET A 126 29.22 9.71 8.48
N GLN A 127 29.84 9.08 9.46
CA GLN A 127 29.31 7.83 10.03
C GLN A 127 28.00 8.15 10.74
N ASN A 128 26.99 7.31 10.50
CA ASN A 128 25.75 7.29 11.25
C ASN A 128 25.53 5.90 11.89
N ALA A 129 24.49 5.77 12.68
CA ALA A 129 24.10 4.52 13.31
C ALA A 129 22.58 4.44 13.33
N VAL A 130 22.06 3.21 13.28
CA VAL A 130 20.64 2.97 13.54
C VAL A 130 20.47 2.76 15.03
N VAL A 131 19.60 3.55 15.63
CA VAL A 131 19.38 3.59 17.07
C VAL A 131 17.96 3.07 17.34
N ASP A 132 17.80 2.23 18.34
CA ASP A 132 16.49 1.88 18.87
C ASP A 132 15.92 3.08 19.61
N HIS A 133 14.79 3.61 19.11
CA HIS A 133 14.17 4.81 19.68
C HIS A 133 13.63 4.64 21.11
N ALA A 134 13.36 3.39 21.53
CA ALA A 134 12.86 3.11 22.87
C ALA A 134 13.99 3.03 23.91
N THR A 135 15.15 2.47 23.52
CA THR A 135 16.28 2.22 24.44
C THR A 135 17.42 3.24 24.25
N GLY A 136 17.51 3.88 23.10
CA GLY A 136 18.66 4.74 22.74
C GLY A 136 19.91 3.95 22.35
N GLU A 137 19.82 2.63 22.27
CA GLU A 137 20.96 1.76 21.94
C GLU A 137 21.22 1.71 20.43
N VAL A 138 22.50 1.65 20.04
CA VAL A 138 22.89 1.41 18.66
C VAL A 138 22.61 -0.04 18.31
N VAL A 139 21.66 -0.26 17.41
CA VAL A 139 21.25 -1.62 16.97
C VAL A 139 21.92 -2.06 15.68
N TYR A 140 22.44 -1.12 14.88
CA TYR A 140 23.19 -1.40 13.68
C TYR A 140 24.15 -0.26 13.33
N THR A 141 25.36 -0.60 12.89
CA THR A 141 26.38 0.33 12.41
C THR A 141 26.59 0.09 10.91
N PRO A 142 26.12 0.99 10.03
CA PRO A 142 26.28 0.87 8.60
C PRO A 142 27.75 0.95 8.16
N PRO A 143 28.07 0.57 6.92
CA PRO A 143 29.42 0.72 6.34
C PRO A 143 29.96 2.14 6.49
N PRO A 144 31.31 2.33 6.45
CA PRO A 144 31.91 3.66 6.47
C PRO A 144 31.38 4.56 5.35
N ALA A 145 31.22 5.86 5.61
CA ALA A 145 30.65 6.80 4.66
C ALA A 145 31.35 6.82 3.29
N TYR A 146 32.68 6.63 3.27
CA TYR A 146 33.45 6.59 2.02
C TYR A 146 33.08 5.38 1.12
N ALA A 147 32.54 4.30 1.70
CA ALA A 147 32.16 3.10 0.96
C ALA A 147 30.75 3.21 0.33
N VAL A 148 29.94 4.16 0.77
CA VAL A 148 28.54 4.31 0.33
C VAL A 148 28.41 4.45 -1.19
N PRO A 149 29.14 5.33 -1.89
CA PRO A 149 28.97 5.48 -3.34
C PRO A 149 29.26 4.19 -4.12
N GLY A 150 30.30 3.45 -3.73
CA GLY A 150 30.63 2.16 -4.36
C GLY A 150 29.56 1.10 -4.13
N ARG A 151 29.10 0.91 -2.87
CA ARG A 151 28.04 -0.04 -2.55
C ARG A 151 26.71 0.31 -3.25
N MET A 152 26.40 1.58 -3.40
CA MET A 152 25.22 2.01 -4.16
C MET A 152 25.38 1.77 -5.67
N ALA A 153 26.60 1.84 -6.20
CA ALA A 153 26.88 1.45 -7.58
C ALA A 153 26.66 -0.06 -7.76
N ASP A 154 27.24 -0.88 -6.87
CA ASP A 154 27.09 -2.34 -6.90
C ASP A 154 25.62 -2.76 -6.82
N LEU A 155 24.82 -2.13 -5.93
CA LEU A 155 23.39 -2.39 -5.84
C LEU A 155 22.65 -2.07 -7.14
N VAL A 156 22.92 -0.91 -7.74
CA VAL A 156 22.27 -0.49 -8.99
C VAL A 156 22.67 -1.43 -10.14
N ASP A 157 23.96 -1.77 -10.25
CA ASP A 157 24.46 -2.68 -11.27
C ASP A 157 23.85 -4.08 -11.11
N TRP A 158 23.69 -4.56 -9.87
CA TRP A 158 22.99 -5.80 -9.61
C TRP A 158 21.51 -5.73 -9.99
N LEU A 159 20.80 -4.66 -9.66
CA LEU A 159 19.40 -4.46 -10.02
C LEU A 159 19.18 -4.44 -11.55
N GLU A 160 20.15 -3.92 -12.31
CA GLU A 160 20.07 -3.80 -13.77
C GLU A 160 20.63 -5.02 -14.52
N SER A 161 21.24 -5.97 -13.81
CA SER A 161 21.79 -7.22 -14.35
C SER A 161 21.12 -8.44 -13.71
N LEU A 162 21.83 -9.13 -12.82
CA LEU A 162 21.38 -10.38 -12.18
C LEU A 162 20.04 -10.24 -11.43
N GLY A 163 19.73 -9.07 -10.88
CA GLY A 163 18.48 -8.80 -10.19
C GLY A 163 17.26 -8.85 -11.11
N ARG A 164 17.43 -8.60 -12.40
CA ARG A 164 16.35 -8.71 -13.39
C ARG A 164 15.92 -10.16 -13.64
N ASP A 165 16.86 -11.08 -13.53
CA ASP A 165 16.62 -12.51 -13.77
C ASP A 165 16.10 -13.24 -12.52
N GLN A 166 16.09 -12.55 -11.37
CA GLN A 166 15.53 -13.10 -10.14
C GLN A 166 14.01 -12.94 -10.09
N HIS A 167 13.37 -13.77 -9.28
CA HIS A 167 11.95 -13.60 -8.99
C HIS A 167 11.67 -12.22 -8.36
N PRO A 168 10.64 -11.46 -8.82
CA PRO A 168 10.39 -10.08 -8.38
C PRO A 168 10.33 -9.88 -6.87
N VAL A 169 9.72 -10.84 -6.13
CA VAL A 169 9.66 -10.82 -4.67
C VAL A 169 11.06 -10.93 -4.05
N VAL A 170 11.93 -11.74 -4.64
CA VAL A 170 13.32 -11.91 -4.18
C VAL A 170 14.09 -10.63 -4.43
N THR A 171 13.99 -10.08 -5.65
CA THR A 171 14.65 -8.81 -6.00
C THR A 171 14.22 -7.67 -5.07
N ALA A 172 12.93 -7.55 -4.81
CA ALA A 172 12.37 -6.54 -3.90
C ALA A 172 12.89 -6.71 -2.47
N ALA A 173 12.91 -7.93 -1.96
CA ALA A 173 13.43 -8.23 -0.62
C ALA A 173 14.92 -7.89 -0.49
N LEU A 174 15.73 -8.28 -1.48
CA LEU A 174 17.17 -8.01 -1.48
C LEU A 174 17.46 -6.51 -1.65
N ALA A 175 16.76 -5.82 -2.55
CA ALA A 175 16.89 -4.37 -2.72
C ALA A 175 16.57 -3.60 -1.44
N HIS A 176 15.50 -3.99 -0.76
CA HIS A 176 15.12 -3.41 0.53
C HIS A 176 16.24 -3.60 1.57
N TYR A 177 16.68 -4.85 1.74
CA TYR A 177 17.72 -5.17 2.72
C TYR A 177 19.02 -4.40 2.44
N GLU A 178 19.52 -4.43 1.20
CA GLU A 178 20.76 -3.76 0.83
C GLU A 178 20.70 -2.24 1.06
N LEU A 179 19.58 -1.58 0.69
CA LEU A 179 19.40 -0.15 0.97
C LEU A 179 19.37 0.13 2.48
N ALA A 180 18.69 -0.71 3.26
CA ALA A 180 18.65 -0.57 4.71
C ALA A 180 20.04 -0.81 5.33
N ALA A 181 20.80 -1.78 4.83
CA ALA A 181 22.15 -2.11 5.30
C ALA A 181 23.20 -1.06 4.89
N ILE A 182 23.21 -0.61 3.63
CA ILE A 182 24.11 0.46 3.18
C ILE A 182 23.83 1.76 3.97
N HIS A 183 22.56 2.02 4.24
CA HIS A 183 22.07 3.21 4.96
C HIS A 183 22.67 4.50 4.39
N PRO A 184 22.45 4.78 3.08
CA PRO A 184 23.25 5.73 2.33
C PRO A 184 23.02 7.20 2.70
N PHE A 185 21.93 7.53 3.38
CA PHE A 185 21.50 8.89 3.69
C PHE A 185 21.58 9.20 5.18
N LEU A 186 21.46 10.47 5.54
CA LEU A 186 21.42 10.89 6.95
C LEU A 186 20.08 10.54 7.62
N ASP A 187 18.97 10.65 6.88
CA ASP A 187 17.61 10.28 7.29
C ASP A 187 16.85 9.72 6.08
N GLY A 188 15.66 9.15 6.26
CA GLY A 188 14.79 8.65 5.18
C GLY A 188 15.23 7.33 4.55
N ASN A 189 16.21 6.62 5.10
CA ASN A 189 16.70 5.36 4.55
C ASN A 189 15.62 4.27 4.53
N GLY A 190 14.84 4.12 5.61
CA GLY A 190 13.75 3.14 5.69
C GLY A 190 12.65 3.41 4.66
N ARG A 191 12.20 4.66 4.53
CA ARG A 191 11.21 5.08 3.53
C ARG A 191 11.72 4.82 2.11
N THR A 192 13.00 5.16 1.83
CA THR A 192 13.63 4.89 0.52
C THR A 192 13.71 3.39 0.23
N ALA A 193 14.11 2.56 1.20
CA ALA A 193 14.22 1.13 1.02
C ALA A 193 12.85 0.48 0.71
N ARG A 194 11.79 0.85 1.44
CA ARG A 194 10.42 0.37 1.18
C ARG A 194 9.94 0.79 -0.21
N LEU A 195 10.17 2.05 -0.58
CA LEU A 195 9.72 2.58 -1.86
C LEU A 195 10.43 1.92 -3.06
N ILE A 196 11.76 1.72 -2.99
CA ILE A 196 12.52 1.02 -4.03
C ILE A 196 12.15 -0.47 -4.09
N SER A 197 11.89 -1.11 -2.95
CA SER A 197 11.38 -2.49 -2.90
C SER A 197 10.06 -2.63 -3.68
N THR A 198 9.10 -1.75 -3.43
CA THR A 198 7.82 -1.72 -4.16
C THR A 198 8.04 -1.45 -5.67
N ALA A 199 8.94 -0.54 -6.01
CA ALA A 199 9.31 -0.27 -7.40
C ALA A 199 9.91 -1.51 -8.10
N CYS A 200 10.70 -2.32 -7.40
CA CYS A 200 11.22 -3.60 -7.93
C CYS A 200 10.10 -4.61 -8.22
N LEU A 201 9.08 -4.70 -7.36
CA LEU A 201 7.90 -5.55 -7.60
C LEU A 201 7.16 -5.12 -8.87
N VAL A 202 6.85 -3.83 -8.99
CA VAL A 202 6.15 -3.27 -10.17
C VAL A 202 6.93 -3.53 -11.44
N ARG A 203 8.25 -3.27 -11.44
CA ARG A 203 9.13 -3.51 -12.59
C ARG A 203 9.19 -4.98 -12.99
N GLY A 204 9.13 -5.88 -12.00
CA GLY A 204 9.14 -7.32 -12.20
C GLY A 204 7.80 -7.91 -12.65
N GLY A 205 6.79 -7.07 -12.95
CA GLY A 205 5.49 -7.52 -13.42
C GLY A 205 4.43 -7.72 -12.34
N TYR A 206 4.73 -7.46 -11.07
CA TYR A 206 3.75 -7.52 -9.97
C TYR A 206 2.91 -6.24 -9.94
N GLY A 207 2.14 -6.01 -11.02
CA GLY A 207 1.32 -4.80 -11.21
C GLY A 207 0.29 -4.56 -10.12
N PHE A 208 -0.22 -5.61 -9.50
CA PHE A 208 -1.18 -5.50 -8.39
C PHE A 208 -0.64 -4.77 -7.17
N THR A 209 0.69 -4.69 -7.01
CA THR A 209 1.31 -3.95 -5.89
C THR A 209 1.08 -2.44 -5.96
N ARG A 210 0.55 -1.93 -7.07
CA ARG A 210 0.02 -0.56 -7.17
C ARG A 210 -1.33 -0.39 -6.48
N LEU A 211 -2.04 -1.48 -6.24
CA LEU A 211 -3.40 -1.51 -5.68
C LEU A 211 -3.41 -1.79 -4.16
N ILE A 212 -2.23 -1.95 -3.55
CA ILE A 212 -2.06 -2.26 -2.13
C ILE A 212 -0.92 -1.46 -1.53
N SER A 213 -0.90 -1.31 -0.20
CA SER A 213 0.27 -0.80 0.52
C SER A 213 1.16 -1.94 0.99
N VAL A 214 2.37 -2.04 0.45
CA VAL A 214 3.36 -3.02 0.93
C VAL A 214 3.84 -2.66 2.33
N SER A 215 3.93 -1.37 2.65
CA SER A 215 4.31 -0.89 3.98
C SER A 215 3.29 -1.24 5.07
N ALA A 216 2.02 -1.50 4.72
CA ALA A 216 1.00 -1.96 5.67
C ALA A 216 1.39 -3.28 6.34
N HIS A 217 2.02 -4.21 5.61
CA HIS A 217 2.54 -5.45 6.19
C HIS A 217 3.62 -5.18 7.24
N HIS A 218 4.54 -4.27 6.95
CA HIS A 218 5.62 -3.91 7.88
C HIS A 218 5.11 -3.15 9.12
N ASP A 219 4.10 -2.30 8.96
CA ASP A 219 3.49 -1.52 10.05
C ASP A 219 2.60 -2.38 10.96
N ARG A 220 1.95 -3.42 10.42
CA ARG A 220 1.08 -4.36 11.16
C ARG A 220 1.81 -5.02 12.32
N ASP A 221 3.10 -5.38 12.13
CA ASP A 221 3.99 -5.89 13.17
C ASP A 221 5.43 -5.38 12.95
N ARG A 222 5.71 -4.18 13.50
CA ARG A 222 7.04 -3.57 13.41
C ARG A 222 8.13 -4.39 14.11
N SER A 223 7.76 -5.13 15.17
CA SER A 223 8.71 -5.99 15.87
C SER A 223 9.17 -7.14 14.99
N ALA A 224 8.24 -7.80 14.29
CA ALA A 224 8.56 -8.84 13.30
C ALA A 224 9.38 -8.27 12.13
N TYR A 225 9.01 -7.09 11.61
CA TYR A 225 9.73 -6.40 10.54
C TYR A 225 11.20 -6.14 10.89
N TYR A 226 11.45 -5.43 11.99
CA TYR A 226 12.81 -5.15 12.42
C TYR A 226 13.54 -6.39 12.91
N GLY A 227 12.80 -7.36 13.47
CA GLY A 227 13.33 -8.68 13.85
C GLY A 227 13.89 -9.46 12.68
N ALA A 228 13.16 -9.48 11.56
CA ALA A 228 13.57 -10.15 10.33
C ALA A 228 14.81 -9.49 9.71
N LEU A 229 14.88 -8.14 9.65
CA LEU A 229 16.08 -7.43 9.20
C LEU A 229 17.30 -7.73 10.07
N ARG A 230 17.17 -7.64 11.42
CA ARG A 230 18.28 -7.94 12.35
C ARG A 230 18.71 -9.40 12.32
N SER A 231 17.79 -10.33 12.06
CA SER A 231 18.13 -11.74 11.91
C SER A 231 19.04 -11.98 10.70
N ALA A 232 18.76 -11.32 9.59
CA ALA A 232 19.57 -11.36 8.39
C ALA A 232 21.01 -10.86 8.64
N ASP A 233 21.15 -9.71 9.32
CA ASP A 233 22.46 -9.15 9.69
C ASP A 233 23.29 -10.11 10.56
N ARG A 234 22.67 -10.74 11.54
CA ARG A 234 23.35 -11.63 12.48
C ARG A 234 23.73 -12.97 11.89
N ALA A 235 22.88 -13.51 11.04
CA ALA A 235 23.08 -14.83 10.45
C ALA A 235 23.99 -14.80 9.21
N GLY A 236 24.12 -13.65 8.55
CA GLY A 236 24.71 -13.56 7.21
C GLY A 236 23.90 -14.33 6.15
N ASP A 237 22.62 -14.61 6.45
CA ASP A 237 21.70 -15.37 5.62
C ASP A 237 20.37 -14.63 5.51
N LEU A 238 19.98 -14.25 4.29
CA LEU A 238 18.80 -13.48 3.97
C LEU A 238 17.53 -14.33 3.83
N THR A 239 17.60 -15.65 4.04
CA THR A 239 16.47 -16.56 3.82
C THR A 239 15.24 -16.16 4.66
N ALA A 240 15.43 -15.88 5.94
CA ALA A 240 14.33 -15.48 6.84
C ALA A 240 13.72 -14.13 6.44
N TRP A 241 14.53 -13.18 5.98
CA TRP A 241 14.08 -11.91 5.47
C TRP A 241 13.26 -12.05 4.17
N VAL A 242 13.77 -12.82 3.21
CA VAL A 242 13.05 -13.11 1.95
C VAL A 242 11.72 -13.82 2.23
N GLU A 243 11.70 -14.74 3.20
CA GLU A 243 10.48 -15.44 3.61
C GLU A 243 9.46 -14.49 4.24
N TYR A 244 9.89 -13.57 5.10
CA TYR A 244 9.06 -12.53 5.69
C TYR A 244 8.40 -11.65 4.61
N VAL A 245 9.19 -11.14 3.66
CA VAL A 245 8.68 -10.31 2.56
C VAL A 245 7.74 -11.10 1.66
N ALA A 246 8.12 -12.33 1.28
CA ALA A 246 7.29 -13.17 0.42
C ALA A 246 5.92 -13.50 1.04
N THR A 247 5.90 -13.78 2.35
CA THR A 247 4.67 -14.04 3.10
C THR A 247 3.79 -12.80 3.13
N GLY A 248 4.37 -11.63 3.41
CA GLY A 248 3.62 -10.38 3.43
C GLY A 248 2.99 -10.02 2.08
N ILE A 249 3.72 -10.21 0.98
CA ILE A 249 3.20 -9.98 -0.37
C ILE A 249 2.08 -10.99 -0.69
N ALA A 250 2.23 -12.26 -0.31
CA ALA A 250 1.22 -13.28 -0.54
C ALA A 250 -0.08 -12.99 0.24
N ASP A 251 0.03 -12.53 1.49
CA ASP A 251 -1.13 -12.18 2.32
C ASP A 251 -1.87 -10.97 1.73
N LEU A 252 -1.15 -9.91 1.39
CA LEU A 252 -1.73 -8.71 0.77
C LEU A 252 -2.38 -9.02 -0.59
N ALA A 253 -1.75 -9.87 -1.38
CA ALA A 253 -2.30 -10.31 -2.67
C ALA A 253 -3.58 -11.15 -2.48
N SER A 254 -3.63 -11.98 -1.44
CA SER A 254 -4.83 -12.76 -1.10
C SER A 254 -5.98 -11.87 -0.63
N GLU A 255 -5.69 -10.85 0.21
CA GLU A 255 -6.66 -9.85 0.62
C GLU A 255 -7.24 -9.09 -0.59
N LEU A 256 -6.38 -8.64 -1.51
CA LEU A 256 -6.81 -7.95 -2.74
C LEU A 256 -7.64 -8.86 -3.66
N THR A 257 -7.24 -10.13 -3.80
CA THR A 257 -7.98 -11.12 -4.59
C THR A 257 -9.40 -11.30 -4.06
N SER A 258 -9.56 -11.41 -2.74
CA SER A 258 -10.88 -11.51 -2.11
C SER A 258 -11.74 -10.27 -2.41
N HIS A 259 -11.18 -9.07 -2.31
CA HIS A 259 -11.87 -7.83 -2.67
C HIS A 259 -12.21 -7.77 -4.17
N GLY A 260 -11.34 -8.28 -5.04
CA GLY A 260 -11.58 -8.36 -6.49
C GLY A 260 -12.76 -9.29 -6.83
N ILE A 261 -12.83 -10.46 -6.20
CA ILE A 261 -13.96 -11.39 -6.34
C ILE A 261 -15.26 -10.73 -5.89
N ASP A 262 -15.23 -10.03 -4.75
CA ASP A 262 -16.40 -9.30 -4.23
C ASP A 262 -16.87 -8.21 -5.20
N ALA A 263 -15.95 -7.50 -5.83
CA ALA A 263 -16.28 -6.46 -6.80
C ALA A 263 -16.93 -7.06 -8.06
N LEU A 264 -16.38 -8.14 -8.62
CA LEU A 264 -16.94 -8.81 -9.79
C LEU A 264 -18.34 -9.38 -9.52
N TRP A 265 -18.51 -9.98 -8.35
CA TRP A 265 -19.80 -10.49 -7.95
C TRP A 265 -20.84 -9.35 -7.83
N LEU A 266 -20.44 -8.20 -7.26
CA LEU A 266 -21.29 -7.03 -7.17
C LEU A 266 -21.63 -6.46 -8.55
N ASP A 267 -20.69 -6.46 -9.49
CA ASP A 267 -20.94 -6.06 -10.88
C ASP A 267 -21.89 -7.02 -11.60
N GLY A 268 -21.79 -8.33 -11.32
CA GLY A 268 -22.77 -9.32 -11.76
C GLY A 268 -24.18 -9.00 -11.27
N LEU A 269 -24.36 -8.71 -9.99
CA LEU A 269 -25.67 -8.30 -9.44
C LEU A 269 -26.21 -7.03 -10.09
N VAL A 270 -25.34 -6.06 -10.38
CA VAL A 270 -25.72 -4.81 -11.07
C VAL A 270 -26.31 -5.11 -12.44
N LEU A 271 -25.68 -6.01 -13.20
CA LEU A 271 -26.15 -6.46 -14.52
C LEU A 271 -27.45 -7.27 -14.43
N ASP A 272 -27.52 -8.25 -13.54
CA ASP A 272 -28.66 -9.16 -13.41
C ASP A 272 -29.94 -8.46 -12.96
N HIS A 273 -29.81 -7.46 -12.08
CA HIS A 273 -30.94 -6.69 -11.53
C HIS A 273 -31.12 -5.30 -12.16
N GLY A 274 -30.28 -4.90 -13.12
CA GLY A 274 -30.36 -3.57 -13.75
C GLY A 274 -30.19 -2.43 -12.77
N LEU A 275 -29.25 -2.55 -11.81
CA LEU A 275 -29.06 -1.59 -10.73
C LEU A 275 -28.33 -0.33 -11.22
N SER A 276 -28.65 0.81 -10.60
CA SER A 276 -27.88 2.05 -10.79
C SER A 276 -26.57 2.02 -10.01
N ASP A 277 -25.60 2.89 -10.40
CA ASP A 277 -24.35 3.09 -9.65
C ASP A 277 -24.60 3.42 -8.18
N ARG A 278 -25.62 4.21 -7.87
CA ARG A 278 -25.98 4.52 -6.48
C ARG A 278 -26.45 3.30 -5.72
N GLN A 279 -27.26 2.45 -6.34
CA GLN A 279 -27.71 1.18 -5.73
C GLN A 279 -26.53 0.21 -5.52
N ARG A 280 -25.58 0.18 -6.43
CA ARG A 280 -24.32 -0.58 -6.27
C ARG A 280 -23.56 -0.10 -5.03
N ILE A 281 -23.40 1.22 -4.86
CA ILE A 281 -22.73 1.80 -3.68
C ILE A 281 -23.52 1.51 -2.40
N ALA A 282 -24.86 1.55 -2.44
CA ALA A 282 -25.69 1.17 -1.30
C ALA A 282 -25.44 -0.29 -0.85
N ILE A 283 -25.40 -1.23 -1.79
CA ILE A 283 -25.10 -2.65 -1.52
C ILE A 283 -23.69 -2.82 -0.93
N ALA A 284 -22.68 -2.18 -1.55
CA ALA A 284 -21.31 -2.20 -1.04
C ALA A 284 -21.23 -1.68 0.41
N THR A 285 -21.95 -0.58 0.70
CA THR A 285 -22.03 0.00 2.05
C THR A 285 -22.71 -0.95 3.04
N VAL A 286 -23.81 -1.58 2.65
CA VAL A 286 -24.52 -2.59 3.47
C VAL A 286 -23.59 -3.75 3.83
N ARG A 287 -22.80 -4.25 2.87
CA ARG A 287 -21.82 -5.33 3.12
C ARG A 287 -20.69 -4.87 4.03
N GLY A 288 -20.06 -3.74 3.74
CA GLY A 288 -18.89 -3.26 4.47
C GLY A 288 -19.20 -2.79 5.89
N LYS A 289 -20.35 -2.11 6.09
CA LYS A 289 -20.75 -1.53 7.40
C LYS A 289 -21.83 -2.35 8.15
N GLY A 290 -22.26 -3.47 7.60
CA GLY A 290 -23.30 -4.31 8.20
C GLY A 290 -24.69 -3.68 8.18
N GLY A 291 -24.91 -2.60 7.43
CA GLY A 291 -26.21 -1.95 7.26
C GLY A 291 -26.11 -0.51 6.83
N LEU A 292 -27.24 0.02 6.30
CA LEU A 292 -27.38 1.37 5.76
C LEU A 292 -28.72 1.97 6.21
N THR A 293 -28.75 3.22 6.64
CA THR A 293 -29.99 3.97 6.84
C THR A 293 -30.23 4.92 5.67
N ILE A 294 -31.47 5.41 5.51
CA ILE A 294 -31.76 6.45 4.51
C ILE A 294 -30.96 7.73 4.75
N ARG A 295 -30.58 8.01 6.00
CA ARG A 295 -29.72 9.16 6.33
C ARG A 295 -28.29 8.93 5.86
N ASP A 296 -27.74 7.74 6.04
CA ASP A 296 -26.41 7.37 5.54
C ASP A 296 -26.38 7.43 4.00
N TYR A 297 -27.44 6.93 3.36
CA TYR A 297 -27.55 6.96 1.90
C TYR A 297 -27.66 8.39 1.36
N GLN A 298 -28.40 9.26 2.06
CA GLN A 298 -28.47 10.68 1.71
C GLN A 298 -27.12 11.38 1.87
N ALA A 299 -26.32 11.02 2.87
CA ALA A 299 -25.00 11.58 3.07
C ALA A 299 -24.00 11.20 1.96
N LEU A 300 -24.16 10.01 1.37
CA LEU A 300 -23.36 9.58 0.20
C LEU A 300 -23.76 10.33 -1.08
N PHE A 301 -25.02 10.80 -1.18
CA PHE A 301 -25.56 11.45 -2.38
C PHE A 301 -26.39 12.69 -2.00
N PRO A 302 -25.75 13.75 -1.49
CA PRO A 302 -26.44 14.93 -0.94
C PRO A 302 -27.31 15.64 -1.96
N GLU A 303 -26.92 15.63 -3.24
CA GLU A 303 -27.65 16.27 -4.33
C GLU A 303 -28.87 15.48 -4.85
N THR A 304 -29.01 14.21 -4.40
CA THR A 304 -30.11 13.35 -4.90
C THR A 304 -31.36 13.53 -4.00
N PRO A 305 -32.54 13.76 -4.57
CA PRO A 305 -33.74 13.87 -3.78
C PRO A 305 -34.02 12.63 -2.93
N ARG A 306 -34.33 12.84 -1.65
CA ARG A 306 -34.57 11.76 -0.68
C ARG A 306 -35.59 10.73 -1.16
N ARG A 307 -36.63 11.18 -1.89
CA ARG A 307 -37.64 10.30 -2.46
C ARG A 307 -37.08 9.33 -3.48
N THR A 308 -36.11 9.77 -4.28
CA THR A 308 -35.40 8.93 -5.25
C THR A 308 -34.58 7.85 -4.51
N LEU A 309 -33.83 8.22 -3.49
CA LEU A 309 -33.05 7.29 -2.67
C LEU A 309 -33.92 6.27 -1.94
N GLN A 310 -35.09 6.69 -1.42
CA GLN A 310 -36.08 5.77 -0.82
C GLN A 310 -36.63 4.80 -1.85
N HIS A 311 -36.89 5.25 -3.07
CA HIS A 311 -37.37 4.39 -4.16
C HIS A 311 -36.30 3.35 -4.53
N GLU A 312 -35.05 3.75 -4.65
CA GLU A 312 -33.91 2.86 -4.93
C GLU A 312 -33.75 1.78 -3.84
N LEU A 313 -33.79 2.17 -2.56
CA LEU A 313 -33.77 1.20 -1.45
C LEU A 313 -34.95 0.23 -1.49
N SER A 314 -36.14 0.74 -1.85
CA SER A 314 -37.34 -0.13 -2.01
C SER A 314 -37.20 -1.10 -3.18
N GLN A 315 -36.49 -0.74 -4.23
CA GLN A 315 -36.15 -1.64 -5.33
C GLN A 315 -35.21 -2.75 -4.87
N LEU A 316 -34.15 -2.40 -4.10
CA LEU A 316 -33.22 -3.38 -3.52
C LEU A 316 -33.90 -4.36 -2.57
N VAL A 317 -34.90 -3.90 -1.78
CA VAL A 317 -35.71 -4.77 -0.92
C VAL A 317 -36.56 -5.74 -1.76
N ARG A 318 -37.24 -5.24 -2.83
CA ARG A 318 -38.03 -6.08 -3.73
C ARG A 318 -37.19 -7.11 -4.47
N ALA A 319 -35.96 -6.78 -4.79
CA ALA A 319 -34.99 -7.70 -5.40
C ALA A 319 -34.41 -8.72 -4.40
N GLY A 320 -34.74 -8.66 -3.10
CA GLY A 320 -34.19 -9.56 -2.09
C GLY A 320 -32.73 -9.29 -1.71
N LEU A 321 -32.14 -8.24 -2.28
CA LEU A 321 -30.73 -7.87 -2.06
C LEU A 321 -30.53 -7.26 -0.67
N VAL A 322 -31.51 -6.50 -0.17
CA VAL A 322 -31.48 -6.00 1.21
C VAL A 322 -32.81 -6.28 1.91
N VAL A 323 -32.78 -6.32 3.23
CA VAL A 323 -33.95 -6.41 4.10
C VAL A 323 -34.02 -5.17 4.97
N ALA A 324 -35.23 -4.60 5.14
CA ALA A 324 -35.45 -3.49 6.04
C ALA A 324 -35.76 -4.00 7.46
N GLU A 325 -35.01 -3.55 8.44
CA GLU A 325 -35.26 -3.78 9.87
C GLU A 325 -35.77 -2.48 10.50
N GLY A 326 -36.93 -2.55 11.15
CA GLY A 326 -37.62 -1.38 11.70
C GLY A 326 -38.52 -0.66 10.68
N ALA A 327 -39.11 0.44 11.11
CA ALA A 327 -40.04 1.22 10.30
C ALA A 327 -39.70 2.72 10.33
N GLY A 328 -40.12 3.44 9.30
CA GLY A 328 -39.97 4.90 9.23
C GLY A 328 -38.55 5.38 8.98
N PRO A 329 -38.19 6.61 9.40
CA PRO A 329 -36.90 7.23 9.11
C PRO A 329 -35.68 6.54 9.75
N SER A 330 -35.89 5.68 10.75
CA SER A 330 -34.87 4.92 11.47
C SER A 330 -34.69 3.49 10.96
N ALA A 331 -35.44 3.09 9.91
CA ALA A 331 -35.27 1.79 9.27
C ALA A 331 -33.81 1.57 8.83
N ARG A 332 -33.26 0.41 9.17
CA ARG A 332 -31.91 -0.01 8.77
C ARG A 332 -32.02 -1.10 7.73
N TYR A 333 -31.36 -0.90 6.62
CA TYR A 333 -31.28 -1.85 5.52
C TYR A 333 -30.04 -2.75 5.73
N ARG A 334 -30.25 -4.05 5.83
CA ARG A 334 -29.19 -5.03 6.00
C ARG A 334 -29.13 -5.99 4.81
N ALA A 335 -28.03 -6.78 4.74
CA ALA A 335 -27.88 -7.77 3.69
C ALA A 335 -29.08 -8.72 3.65
N GLY A 336 -29.69 -8.84 2.50
CA GLY A 336 -30.75 -9.81 2.19
C GLY A 336 -30.21 -11.22 2.00
N PRO A 337 -31.11 -12.21 1.77
CA PRO A 337 -30.69 -13.60 1.58
C PRO A 337 -29.68 -13.79 0.47
N GLU A 338 -29.86 -13.10 -0.65
CA GLU A 338 -28.98 -13.19 -1.82
C GLU A 338 -27.58 -12.65 -1.53
N LEU A 339 -27.48 -11.52 -0.82
CA LEU A 339 -26.19 -10.98 -0.40
C LEU A 339 -25.50 -11.84 0.68
N ARG A 340 -26.26 -12.54 1.53
CA ARG A 340 -25.71 -13.40 2.59
C ARG A 340 -25.17 -14.72 2.05
N ALA A 341 -25.76 -15.27 0.99
CA ALA A 341 -25.34 -16.53 0.40
C ALA A 341 -23.87 -16.47 -0.09
N HIS A 342 -23.41 -15.30 -0.55
CA HIS A 342 -22.04 -15.13 -1.04
C HIS A 342 -20.99 -14.92 0.08
N THR A 343 -21.40 -14.50 1.28
CA THR A 343 -20.47 -14.30 2.41
C THR A 343 -20.17 -15.58 3.20
N ALA A 344 -20.83 -16.69 2.87
CA ALA A 344 -20.71 -17.99 3.56
C ALA A 344 -19.82 -19.00 2.81
N SER A 345 -19.23 -18.61 1.68
CA SER A 345 -18.29 -19.39 0.88
C SER A 345 -16.86 -18.88 1.07
#